data_bfe50401dc9c298c629ebc80492ff7eb
#
_entry.id   bfe50401dc9c298c629ebc80492ff7eb
#
_cell.length_a   1.000
_cell.length_b   1.000
_cell.length_c   1.000
_cell.angle_alpha   90.00
_cell.angle_beta   90.00
_cell.angle_gamma   90.00
#
_symmetry.space_group_name_H-M   'P 1'
#
loop_
_entity.id
_entity.type
_entity.pdbx_description
1 polymer ?
#
loop_
_entity_poly.entity_id
_entity_poly.type
_entity_poly.pdbx_seq_one_letter_code
_entity_poly.pdbx_strand_id
1 'polypeptide(L)'
;MTGLVVRAAGGIVVRDGSVLLVHRPKYDDWSFPKGKLEEGETWEDAAVREVAEESGLTCTIAGEVGRTHYVVLQGPKEVRYYRMTCDGDARAQNEVDEVRWVPLAEARGLLTHERDRALLDAV
;
A
#
# COMPACT_ATOMS: atom_id res chain seq x y z
N MET A 1 21.56 16.29 15.25
CA MET A 1 21.47 15.41 14.09
C MET A 1 20.02 15.11 13.76
N THR A 2 19.67 15.28 12.54
CA THR A 2 18.34 14.94 12.12
C THR A 2 18.20 13.43 11.96
N GLY A 3 17.14 12.87 12.50
CA GLY A 3 16.84 11.47 12.29
C GLY A 3 16.54 11.20 10.81
N LEU A 4 16.88 9.99 10.38
CA LEU A 4 16.52 9.54 9.04
C LEU A 4 15.03 9.24 9.03
N VAL A 5 14.36 9.68 7.97
CA VAL A 5 12.98 9.33 7.72
C VAL A 5 12.93 7.97 7.02
N VAL A 6 12.17 7.04 7.58
CA VAL A 6 11.90 5.76 6.91
C VAL A 6 10.93 6.03 5.78
N ARG A 7 11.32 5.69 4.55
CA ARG A 7 10.50 5.92 3.36
C ARG A 7 9.92 4.63 2.82
N ALA A 8 8.62 4.65 2.57
CA ALA A 8 7.91 3.52 2.00
C ALA A 8 6.92 4.03 0.95
N ALA A 9 6.53 3.16 0.04
CA ALA A 9 5.57 3.48 -0.99
C ALA A 9 4.66 2.29 -1.24
N GLY A 10 3.45 2.57 -1.67
CA GLY A 10 2.48 1.53 -1.94
C GLY A 10 1.43 1.94 -2.96
N GLY A 11 0.52 1.03 -3.22
CA GLY A 11 -0.50 1.22 -4.23
C GLY A 11 -1.91 1.06 -3.70
N ILE A 12 -2.78 1.93 -4.18
CA ILE A 12 -4.22 1.79 -4.03
C ILE A 12 -4.73 1.33 -5.39
N VAL A 13 -4.89 0.02 -5.51
CA VAL A 13 -5.26 -0.64 -6.76
C VAL A 13 -6.77 -0.71 -6.83
N VAL A 14 -7.34 -0.04 -7.83
CA VAL A 14 -8.79 0.03 -8.03
C VAL A 14 -9.16 -0.78 -9.26
N ARG A 15 -10.15 -1.66 -9.11
CA ARG A 15 -10.68 -2.49 -10.20
C ARG A 15 -12.17 -2.72 -9.96
N ASP A 16 -12.98 -2.34 -10.95
CA ASP A 16 -14.44 -2.59 -10.91
C ASP A 16 -15.12 -2.11 -9.61
N GLY A 17 -14.73 -0.94 -9.13
CA GLY A 17 -15.29 -0.35 -7.90
C GLY A 17 -14.78 -0.95 -6.61
N SER A 18 -13.80 -1.84 -6.67
CA SER A 18 -13.17 -2.46 -5.50
C SER A 18 -11.73 -2.04 -5.39
N VAL A 19 -11.19 -2.15 -4.19
CA VAL A 19 -9.79 -1.85 -3.89
C VAL A 19 -9.10 -3.10 -3.35
N LEU A 20 -7.83 -3.28 -3.68
CA LEU A 20 -7.05 -4.41 -3.21
C LEU A 20 -6.51 -4.14 -1.82
N LEU A 21 -6.86 -4.97 -0.86
CA LEU A 21 -6.30 -4.95 0.48
C LEU A 21 -5.53 -6.24 0.75
N VAL A 22 -4.51 -6.15 1.58
CA VAL A 22 -3.65 -7.27 1.95
C VAL A 22 -3.66 -7.46 3.45
N HIS A 23 -3.56 -8.71 3.88
CA HIS A 23 -3.42 -9.06 5.30
C HIS A 23 -1.99 -9.48 5.57
N ARG A 24 -1.41 -8.92 6.65
CA ARG A 24 -0.06 -9.24 7.09
C ARG A 24 -0.13 -10.02 8.40
N PRO A 25 0.20 -11.34 8.39
CA PRO A 25 0.06 -12.15 9.61
C PRO A 25 0.95 -11.67 10.75
N LYS A 26 2.12 -11.13 10.44
CA LYS A 26 3.04 -10.61 11.47
C LYS A 26 2.41 -9.52 12.35
N TYR A 27 1.56 -8.69 11.75
CA TYR A 27 0.92 -7.56 12.44
C TYR A 27 -0.58 -7.80 12.65
N ASP A 28 -1.11 -8.86 12.07
CA ASP A 28 -2.54 -9.15 12.04
C ASP A 28 -3.34 -7.91 11.63
N ASP A 29 -2.95 -7.30 10.51
CA ASP A 29 -3.60 -6.09 10.01
C ASP A 29 -3.97 -6.20 8.54
N TRP A 30 -4.96 -5.40 8.15
CA TRP A 30 -5.36 -5.18 6.76
C TRP A 30 -4.89 -3.79 6.33
N SER A 31 -4.20 -3.73 5.22
CA SER A 31 -3.65 -2.49 4.69
C SER A 31 -3.61 -2.52 3.17
N PHE A 32 -3.24 -1.38 2.58
CA PHE A 32 -2.84 -1.36 1.17
C PHE A 32 -1.46 -1.99 1.04
N PRO A 33 -1.16 -2.67 -0.09
CA PRO A 33 0.17 -3.21 -0.32
C PRO A 33 1.21 -2.08 -0.38
N LYS A 34 2.29 -2.25 0.36
CA LYS A 34 3.35 -1.24 0.48
C LYS A 34 4.63 -1.84 1.04
N GLY A 35 5.72 -1.12 0.91
CA GLY A 35 6.98 -1.48 1.55
C GLY A 35 8.03 -0.40 1.39
N LYS A 36 9.18 -0.63 2.01
CA LYS A 36 10.27 0.35 2.07
C LYS A 36 10.94 0.52 0.71
N LEU A 37 11.37 1.76 0.41
CA LEU A 37 12.21 2.04 -0.74
C LEU A 37 13.55 1.33 -0.59
N GLU A 38 14.05 0.82 -1.70
CA GLU A 38 15.43 0.35 -1.81
C GLU A 38 16.33 1.54 -2.19
N GLU A 39 17.63 1.39 -1.94
CA GLU A 39 18.59 2.45 -2.24
C GLU A 39 18.55 2.81 -3.73
N GLY A 40 18.46 4.11 -4.02
CA GLY A 40 18.40 4.63 -5.38
C GLY A 40 17.05 4.51 -6.06
N GLU A 41 16.07 3.95 -5.40
CA GLU A 41 14.75 3.74 -5.97
C GLU A 41 13.89 4.99 -5.83
N THR A 42 13.10 5.31 -6.86
CA THR A 42 12.10 6.38 -6.75
C THR A 42 10.91 5.89 -5.95
N TRP A 43 10.11 6.83 -5.44
CA TRP A 43 8.87 6.49 -4.73
C TRP A 43 7.93 5.68 -5.63
N GLU A 44 7.80 6.09 -6.89
CA GLU A 44 6.92 5.42 -7.86
C GLU A 44 7.39 4.01 -8.18
N ASP A 45 8.68 3.81 -8.41
CA ASP A 45 9.22 2.48 -8.69
C ASP A 45 9.05 1.55 -7.51
N ALA A 46 9.27 2.05 -6.29
CA ALA A 46 9.06 1.29 -5.07
C ALA A 46 7.59 0.86 -4.93
N ALA A 47 6.66 1.77 -5.22
CA ALA A 47 5.24 1.46 -5.14
C ALA A 47 4.85 0.33 -6.09
N VAL A 48 5.28 0.40 -7.34
CA VAL A 48 4.99 -0.63 -8.34
C VAL A 48 5.62 -1.96 -7.94
N ARG A 49 6.87 -1.95 -7.50
CA ARG A 49 7.58 -3.15 -7.06
C ARG A 49 6.91 -3.81 -5.85
N GLU A 50 6.55 -3.02 -4.84
CA GLU A 50 5.94 -3.55 -3.62
C GLU A 50 4.56 -4.17 -3.89
N VAL A 51 3.75 -3.54 -4.74
CA VAL A 51 2.46 -4.14 -5.13
C VAL A 51 2.69 -5.47 -5.85
N ALA A 52 3.67 -5.53 -6.74
CA ALA A 52 4.00 -6.77 -7.44
C ALA A 52 4.48 -7.85 -6.48
N GLU A 53 5.33 -7.51 -5.52
CA GLU A 53 5.86 -8.46 -4.54
C GLU A 53 4.77 -9.03 -3.64
N GLU A 54 3.81 -8.20 -3.22
CA GLU A 54 2.77 -8.62 -2.26
C GLU A 54 1.54 -9.24 -2.91
N SER A 55 1.27 -8.94 -4.17
CA SER A 55 0.03 -9.38 -4.84
C SER A 55 0.22 -10.07 -6.17
N GLY A 56 1.41 -10.05 -6.74
CA GLY A 56 1.68 -10.61 -8.06
C GLY A 56 1.16 -9.77 -9.23
N LEU A 57 0.63 -8.59 -8.97
CA LEU A 57 0.05 -7.73 -10.01
C LEU A 57 1.11 -6.86 -10.67
N THR A 58 0.98 -6.67 -11.99
CA THR A 58 1.77 -5.71 -12.74
C THR A 58 0.95 -4.44 -12.90
N CYS A 59 1.42 -3.34 -12.35
CA CYS A 59 0.64 -2.14 -12.19
C CYS A 59 1.24 -0.92 -12.88
N THR A 60 0.34 0.00 -13.28
CA THR A 60 0.67 1.31 -13.83
C THR A 60 0.10 2.37 -12.91
N ILE A 61 0.91 3.38 -12.60
CA ILE A 61 0.51 4.49 -11.75
C ILE A 61 -0.37 5.47 -12.52
N ALA A 62 -1.50 5.84 -11.92
CA ALA A 62 -2.39 6.87 -12.43
C ALA A 62 -2.18 8.23 -11.74
N GLY A 63 -1.65 8.25 -10.52
CA GLY A 63 -1.37 9.48 -9.79
C GLY A 63 -1.17 9.22 -8.31
N GLU A 64 -0.63 10.20 -7.60
CA GLU A 64 -0.48 10.11 -6.15
C GLU A 64 -1.83 10.36 -5.48
N VAL A 65 -2.17 9.49 -4.51
CA VAL A 65 -3.41 9.64 -3.72
C VAL A 65 -3.15 10.46 -2.47
N GLY A 66 -2.05 10.16 -1.77
CA GLY A 66 -1.74 10.85 -0.53
C GLY A 66 -0.58 10.21 0.20
N ARG A 67 -0.30 10.76 1.37
CA ARG A 67 0.84 10.35 2.19
C ARG A 67 0.38 10.14 3.62
N THR A 68 1.02 9.18 4.30
CA THR A 68 0.81 8.99 5.73
C THR A 68 2.13 9.19 6.45
N HIS A 69 2.04 9.69 7.68
CA HIS A 69 3.20 9.96 8.52
C HIS A 69 2.94 9.40 9.91
N TYR A 70 3.87 8.59 10.39
CA TYR A 70 3.79 8.05 11.74
C TYR A 70 5.18 7.64 12.21
N VAL A 71 5.31 7.27 13.47
CA VAL A 71 6.60 6.90 14.06
C VAL A 71 6.65 5.38 14.19
N VAL A 72 7.76 4.80 13.76
CA VAL A 72 8.09 3.40 13.95
C VAL A 72 9.36 3.30 14.79
N LEU A 73 9.79 2.07 15.12
CA LEU A 73 10.96 1.87 15.96
C LEU A 73 12.22 2.57 15.42
N GLN A 74 12.38 2.59 14.09
CA GLN A 74 13.53 3.20 13.43
C GLN A 74 13.44 4.73 13.36
N GLY A 75 12.29 5.33 13.68
CA GLY A 75 12.09 6.77 13.65
C GLY A 75 10.85 7.18 12.87
N PRO A 76 10.77 8.46 12.43
CA PRO A 76 9.65 8.93 11.62
C PRO A 76 9.56 8.15 10.32
N LYS A 77 8.34 7.88 9.89
CA LYS A 77 8.08 7.16 8.65
C LYS A 77 7.11 7.93 7.79
N GLU A 78 7.43 8.02 6.50
CA GLU A 78 6.53 8.55 5.47
C GLU A 78 6.21 7.45 4.48
N VAL A 79 4.93 7.28 4.19
CA VAL A 79 4.46 6.35 3.15
C VAL A 79 3.71 7.14 2.10
N ARG A 80 4.07 6.98 0.84
CA ARG A 80 3.37 7.59 -0.30
C ARG A 80 2.59 6.53 -1.04
N TYR A 81 1.32 6.83 -1.31
CA TYR A 81 0.41 5.92 -1.99
C TYR A 81 -0.01 6.46 -3.34
N TYR A 82 -0.01 5.57 -4.31
CA TYR A 82 -0.33 5.90 -5.71
C TYR A 82 -1.54 5.08 -6.15
N ARG A 83 -2.47 5.75 -6.81
CA ARG A 83 -3.56 5.04 -7.46
C ARG A 83 -3.01 4.28 -8.65
N MET A 84 -3.40 3.00 -8.75
CA MET A 84 -2.87 2.11 -9.77
C MET A 84 -3.98 1.35 -10.48
N THR A 85 -3.74 1.11 -11.77
CA THR A 85 -4.47 0.09 -12.54
C THR A 85 -3.52 -1.07 -12.79
N CYS A 86 -4.00 -2.28 -12.60
CA CYS A 86 -3.15 -3.46 -12.65
C CYS A 86 -3.77 -4.56 -13.48
N ASP A 87 -2.91 -5.35 -14.13
CA ASP A 87 -3.30 -6.53 -14.87
C ASP A 87 -2.96 -7.78 -14.07
N GLY A 88 -3.71 -8.85 -14.32
CA GLY A 88 -3.47 -10.14 -13.74
C GLY A 88 -4.39 -10.47 -12.58
N ASP A 89 -4.17 -11.63 -12.00
CA ASP A 89 -4.92 -12.13 -10.85
C ASP A 89 -4.10 -11.89 -9.59
N ALA A 90 -4.73 -11.29 -8.58
CA ALA A 90 -4.07 -11.04 -7.30
C ALA A 90 -3.93 -12.34 -6.51
N ARG A 91 -2.77 -12.52 -5.88
CA ARG A 91 -2.52 -13.63 -4.97
C ARG A 91 -1.55 -13.20 -3.88
N ALA A 92 -1.73 -13.76 -2.71
CA ALA A 92 -0.85 -13.45 -1.57
C ALA A 92 0.56 -13.99 -1.82
N GLN A 93 1.55 -13.15 -1.57
CA GLN A 93 2.97 -13.49 -1.74
C GLN A 93 3.79 -12.84 -0.63
N ASN A 94 4.98 -13.40 -0.39
CA ASN A 94 5.95 -12.87 0.58
C ASN A 94 5.34 -12.71 1.99
N GLU A 95 5.34 -11.52 2.53
CA GLU A 95 4.88 -11.24 3.90
C GLU A 95 3.36 -11.19 4.05
N VAL A 96 2.63 -11.36 2.95
CA VAL A 96 1.17 -11.28 2.89
C VAL A 96 0.60 -12.69 2.80
N ASP A 97 -0.37 -13.01 3.65
CA ASP A 97 -1.02 -14.32 3.64
C ASP A 97 -2.40 -14.32 2.98
N GLU A 98 -2.98 -13.15 2.78
CA GLU A 98 -4.27 -13.03 2.12
C GLU A 98 -4.35 -11.72 1.34
N VAL A 99 -4.96 -11.77 0.15
CA VAL A 99 -5.36 -10.59 -0.61
C VAL A 99 -6.86 -10.62 -0.81
N ARG A 100 -7.47 -9.44 -0.84
CA ARG A 100 -8.91 -9.36 -0.99
C ARG A 100 -9.29 -8.12 -1.80
N TRP A 101 -10.15 -8.31 -2.79
CA TRP A 101 -10.81 -7.21 -3.48
C TRP A 101 -12.02 -6.81 -2.66
N VAL A 102 -12.02 -5.57 -2.17
CA VAL A 102 -13.06 -5.08 -1.25
C VAL A 102 -13.77 -3.90 -1.91
N PRO A 103 -15.11 -3.94 -2.02
CA PRO A 103 -15.83 -2.78 -2.52
C PRO A 103 -15.43 -1.51 -1.77
N LEU A 104 -15.26 -0.40 -2.47
CA LEU A 104 -14.80 0.86 -1.86
C LEU A 104 -15.66 1.24 -0.66
N ALA A 105 -16.98 1.04 -0.73
CA ALA A 105 -17.88 1.36 0.37
C ALA A 105 -17.63 0.53 1.63
N GLU A 106 -16.98 -0.64 1.51
CA GLU A 106 -16.72 -1.56 2.62
C GLU A 106 -15.27 -1.51 3.09
N ALA A 107 -14.37 -0.93 2.28
CA ALA A 107 -12.94 -0.94 2.57
C ALA A 107 -12.58 -0.26 3.87
N ARG A 108 -13.27 0.83 4.21
CA ARG A 108 -13.05 1.56 5.46
C ARG A 108 -13.23 0.65 6.68
N GLY A 109 -14.22 -0.23 6.65
CA GLY A 109 -14.50 -1.15 7.76
C GLY A 109 -13.47 -2.25 7.92
N LEU A 110 -12.77 -2.62 6.85
CA LEU A 110 -11.76 -3.68 6.90
C LEU A 110 -10.36 -3.14 7.22
N LEU A 111 -10.00 -1.96 6.73
CA LEU A 111 -8.69 -1.36 7.00
C LEU A 111 -8.47 -1.21 8.50
N THR A 112 -7.32 -1.66 8.97
CA THR A 112 -7.00 -1.67 10.39
C THR A 112 -6.65 -0.27 10.93
N HIS A 113 -5.94 0.53 10.11
CA HIS A 113 -5.38 1.80 10.58
C HIS A 113 -6.19 3.00 10.09
N GLU A 114 -6.47 3.94 11.00
CA GLU A 114 -7.21 5.15 10.66
C GLU A 114 -6.49 5.97 9.58
N ARG A 115 -5.17 6.04 9.63
CA ARG A 115 -4.39 6.76 8.63
C ARG A 115 -4.61 6.22 7.21
N ASP A 116 -4.85 4.92 7.07
CA ASP A 116 -5.13 4.30 5.78
C ASP A 116 -6.56 4.57 5.34
N ARG A 117 -7.51 4.57 6.29
CA ARG A 117 -8.92 4.87 6.00
C ARG A 117 -9.09 6.25 5.39
N ALA A 118 -8.35 7.23 5.90
CA ALA A 118 -8.42 8.60 5.42
C ALA A 118 -8.04 8.71 3.94
N LEU A 119 -7.17 7.83 3.44
CA LEU A 119 -6.77 7.83 2.02
C LEU A 119 -7.92 7.49 1.08
N LEU A 120 -8.93 6.77 1.56
CA LEU A 120 -10.09 6.41 0.72
C LEU A 120 -10.86 7.63 0.24
N ASP A 121 -10.81 8.74 0.96
CA ASP A 121 -11.50 9.97 0.59
C ASP A 121 -10.91 10.59 -0.68
N ALA A 122 -9.68 10.24 -1.03
CA ALA A 122 -8.98 10.77 -2.21
C ALA A 122 -8.91 9.78 -3.39
N VAL A 123 -9.53 8.63 -3.24
CA VAL A 123 -9.49 7.59 -4.28
C VAL A 123 -10.56 7.79 -5.35
#